data_5753df631225264a92d94385c43f962e
#
_entry.id   5753df631225264a92d94385c43f962e
#
_cell.length_a   1.000
_cell.length_b   1.000
_cell.length_c   1.000
_cell.angle_alpha   90.00
_cell.angle_beta   90.00
_cell.angle_gamma   90.00
#
_symmetry.space_group_name_H-M   'P 1'
#
loop_
_entity.id
_entity.type
_entity.pdbx_description
1 polymer ?
#
loop_
_entity_poly.entity_id
_entity_poly.type
_entity_poly.pdbx_seq_one_letter_code
_entity_poly.pdbx_strand_id
1 'polypeptide(L)'
;MAARIAGITLPNKRIEIALTYIYGIGRSRAQKILKQMKINLNTRANDLAPEEVNRLREEIEKNYKIEGELRRDVSANIKRLKEINSYRGSRHAKGLPARGQRTKTNSRTTRGNVRRTMGSGRSKLTKT
;
A
#
# COMPACT_ATOMS: atom_id res chain seq x y z
N MET A 1 -23.31 -4.61 4.89
CA MET A 1 -22.34 -5.73 4.93
C MET A 1 -20.94 -5.22 4.65
N ALA A 2 -19.89 -5.85 5.19
CA ALA A 2 -18.53 -5.42 4.87
C ALA A 2 -18.17 -5.86 3.44
N ALA A 3 -17.88 -4.90 2.55
CA ALA A 3 -17.46 -5.19 1.19
C ALA A 3 -16.08 -5.88 1.19
N ARG A 4 -15.94 -6.99 0.49
CA ARG A 4 -14.69 -7.76 0.37
C ARG A 4 -14.27 -7.86 -1.09
N ILE A 5 -13.06 -7.36 -1.42
CA ILE A 5 -12.49 -7.36 -2.76
C ILE A 5 -11.07 -7.92 -2.69
N ALA A 6 -10.70 -8.79 -3.62
CA ALA A 6 -9.38 -9.43 -3.68
C ALA A 6 -8.92 -10.07 -2.36
N GLY A 7 -9.87 -10.67 -1.62
CA GLY A 7 -9.59 -11.29 -0.33
C GLY A 7 -9.48 -10.31 0.85
N ILE A 8 -9.52 -9.00 0.62
CA ILE A 8 -9.41 -7.96 1.66
C ILE A 8 -10.78 -7.42 2.02
N THR A 9 -11.06 -7.33 3.31
CA THR A 9 -12.25 -6.66 3.83
C THR A 9 -12.00 -5.16 3.85
N LEU A 10 -12.81 -4.41 3.13
CA LEU A 10 -12.69 -2.96 3.06
C LEU A 10 -13.15 -2.32 4.38
N PRO A 11 -12.42 -1.31 4.89
CA PRO A 11 -12.85 -0.56 6.06
C PRO A 11 -14.09 0.30 5.73
N ASN A 12 -14.91 0.57 6.75
CA ASN A 12 -16.09 1.44 6.60
C ASN A 12 -15.70 2.91 6.45
N LYS A 13 -15.13 3.24 5.30
CA LYS A 13 -14.74 4.59 4.89
C LYS A 13 -15.38 4.91 3.54
N ARG A 14 -15.25 6.18 3.08
CA ARG A 14 -15.60 6.51 1.70
C ARG A 14 -14.92 5.53 0.74
N ILE A 15 -15.65 5.04 -0.27
CA ILE A 15 -15.15 3.99 -1.16
C ILE A 15 -13.84 4.39 -1.87
N GLU A 16 -13.67 5.65 -2.20
CA GLU A 16 -12.41 6.19 -2.73
C GLU A 16 -11.22 5.88 -1.83
N ILE A 17 -11.40 6.02 -0.51
CA ILE A 17 -10.36 5.75 0.48
C ILE A 17 -10.28 4.25 0.80
N ALA A 18 -11.43 3.57 0.87
CA ALA A 18 -11.47 2.15 1.19
C ALA A 18 -10.70 1.30 0.16
N LEU A 19 -10.80 1.61 -1.13
CA LEU A 19 -10.07 0.93 -2.19
C LEU A 19 -8.54 1.08 -2.08
N THR A 20 -8.04 2.15 -1.47
CA THR A 20 -6.59 2.33 -1.28
C THR A 20 -5.96 1.37 -0.27
N TYR A 21 -6.78 0.62 0.47
CA TYR A 21 -6.29 -0.45 1.35
C TYR A 21 -5.86 -1.71 0.58
N ILE A 22 -6.23 -1.82 -0.70
CA ILE A 22 -5.78 -2.88 -1.60
C ILE A 22 -4.40 -2.50 -2.14
N TYR A 23 -3.40 -3.34 -1.91
CA TYR A 23 -2.05 -3.11 -2.41
C TYR A 23 -2.02 -3.08 -3.94
N GLY A 24 -1.59 -1.96 -4.50
CA GLY A 24 -1.59 -1.70 -5.94
C GLY A 24 -2.65 -0.69 -6.40
N ILE A 25 -3.61 -0.35 -5.54
CA ILE A 25 -4.62 0.67 -5.83
C ILE A 25 -4.34 1.90 -4.98
N GLY A 26 -3.88 2.98 -5.62
CA GLY A 26 -3.77 4.29 -5.00
C GLY A 26 -5.02 5.14 -5.25
N ARG A 27 -5.08 6.32 -4.64
CA ARG A 27 -6.24 7.24 -4.75
C ARG A 27 -6.62 7.55 -6.20
N SER A 28 -5.64 7.86 -7.05
CA SER A 28 -5.90 8.18 -8.47
C SER A 28 -6.52 7.01 -9.23
N ARG A 29 -6.04 5.78 -8.99
CA ARG A 29 -6.62 4.57 -9.59
C ARG A 29 -8.01 4.31 -9.05
N ALA A 30 -8.23 4.43 -7.74
CA ALA A 30 -9.54 4.28 -7.13
C ALA A 30 -10.57 5.25 -7.75
N GLN A 31 -10.22 6.52 -7.88
CA GLN A 31 -11.08 7.52 -8.54
C GLN A 31 -11.39 7.17 -9.99
N LYS A 32 -10.39 6.70 -10.76
CA LYS A 32 -10.58 6.30 -12.15
C LYS A 32 -11.56 5.13 -12.26
N ILE A 33 -11.38 4.09 -11.46
CA ILE A 33 -12.25 2.91 -11.43
C ILE A 33 -13.69 3.31 -11.07
N LEU A 34 -13.87 4.09 -10.01
CA LEU A 34 -15.18 4.51 -9.55
C LEU A 34 -15.91 5.37 -10.59
N LYS A 35 -15.19 6.27 -11.28
CA LYS A 35 -15.75 7.07 -12.39
C LYS A 35 -16.19 6.19 -13.56
N GLN A 36 -15.39 5.19 -13.95
CA GLN A 36 -15.75 4.24 -15.01
C GLN A 36 -17.02 3.45 -14.67
N MET A 37 -17.15 3.04 -13.41
CA MET A 37 -18.32 2.29 -12.92
C MET A 37 -19.52 3.18 -12.56
N LYS A 38 -19.39 4.51 -12.68
CA LYS A 38 -20.41 5.50 -12.31
C LYS A 38 -20.86 5.40 -10.84
N ILE A 39 -19.95 5.02 -9.94
CA ILE A 39 -20.19 4.93 -8.50
C ILE A 39 -19.79 6.24 -7.84
N ASN A 40 -20.62 6.73 -6.91
CA ASN A 40 -20.32 7.96 -6.17
C ASN A 40 -19.10 7.75 -5.24
N LEU A 41 -18.09 8.61 -5.37
CA LEU A 41 -16.83 8.58 -4.61
C LEU A 41 -17.04 8.67 -3.09
N ASN A 42 -18.11 9.34 -2.67
CA ASN A 42 -18.40 9.61 -1.26
C ASN A 42 -19.21 8.52 -0.57
N THR A 43 -19.78 7.56 -1.31
CA THR A 43 -20.51 6.42 -0.73
C THR A 43 -19.58 5.63 0.21
N ARG A 44 -20.10 5.18 1.34
CA ARG A 44 -19.32 4.31 2.25
C ARG A 44 -19.24 2.89 1.72
N ALA A 45 -18.15 2.21 2.01
CA ALA A 45 -17.93 0.84 1.54
C ALA A 45 -19.01 -0.15 1.99
N ASN A 46 -19.63 0.08 3.15
CA ASN A 46 -20.69 -0.79 3.67
C ASN A 46 -22.07 -0.53 3.05
N ASP A 47 -22.25 0.65 2.42
CA ASP A 47 -23.53 1.10 1.84
C ASP A 47 -23.64 0.75 0.35
N LEU A 48 -22.60 0.11 -0.21
CA LEU A 48 -22.61 -0.35 -1.60
C LEU A 48 -23.55 -1.55 -1.77
N ALA A 49 -24.29 -1.54 -2.87
CA ALA A 49 -25.08 -2.68 -3.26
C ALA A 49 -24.17 -3.89 -3.59
N PRO A 50 -24.61 -5.14 -3.29
CA PRO A 50 -23.83 -6.33 -3.59
C PRO A 50 -23.41 -6.45 -5.07
N GLU A 51 -24.26 -6.00 -5.98
CA GLU A 51 -23.99 -5.96 -7.42
C GLU A 51 -22.84 -4.99 -7.77
N GLU A 52 -22.80 -3.82 -7.13
CA GLU A 52 -21.72 -2.84 -7.33
C GLU A 52 -20.38 -3.40 -6.82
N VAL A 53 -20.39 -4.10 -5.69
CA VAL A 53 -19.21 -4.75 -5.13
C VAL A 53 -18.68 -5.83 -6.07
N ASN A 54 -19.56 -6.63 -6.67
CA ASN A 54 -19.18 -7.67 -7.63
C ASN A 54 -18.59 -7.06 -8.91
N ARG A 55 -19.22 -6.02 -9.47
CA ARG A 55 -18.69 -5.28 -10.63
C ARG A 55 -17.32 -4.69 -10.34
N LEU A 56 -17.15 -4.07 -9.16
CA LEU A 56 -15.84 -3.54 -8.74
C LEU A 56 -14.78 -4.63 -8.63
N ARG A 57 -15.14 -5.80 -8.09
CA ARG A 57 -14.25 -6.95 -8.00
C ARG A 57 -13.79 -7.40 -9.38
N GLU A 58 -14.70 -7.65 -10.30
CA GLU A 58 -14.40 -8.11 -11.65
C GLU A 58 -13.51 -7.10 -12.40
N GLU A 59 -13.83 -5.82 -12.33
CA GLU A 59 -13.03 -4.75 -12.96
C GLU A 59 -11.62 -4.69 -12.40
N ILE A 60 -11.47 -4.78 -11.08
CA ILE A 60 -10.18 -4.69 -10.42
C ILE A 60 -9.34 -5.93 -10.71
N GLU A 61 -9.90 -7.14 -10.58
CA GLU A 61 -9.18 -8.39 -10.79
C GLU A 61 -8.79 -8.59 -12.27
N LYS A 62 -9.61 -8.13 -13.20
CA LYS A 62 -9.36 -8.26 -14.64
C LYS A 62 -8.30 -7.28 -15.16
N ASN A 63 -8.33 -6.04 -14.70
CA ASN A 63 -7.56 -4.95 -15.31
C ASN A 63 -6.31 -4.54 -14.51
N TYR A 64 -6.18 -4.98 -13.25
CA TYR A 64 -5.09 -4.54 -12.38
C TYR A 64 -4.41 -5.70 -11.68
N LYS A 65 -3.08 -5.70 -11.73
CA LYS A 65 -2.27 -6.56 -10.88
C LYS A 65 -2.28 -6.00 -9.46
N ILE A 66 -2.78 -6.77 -8.51
CA ILE A 66 -2.96 -6.35 -7.13
C ILE A 66 -2.41 -7.39 -6.16
N GLU A 67 -2.26 -6.98 -4.92
CA GLU A 67 -1.90 -7.82 -3.78
C GLU A 67 -0.78 -8.83 -4.05
N GLY A 68 -1.06 -10.12 -3.99
CA GLY A 68 -0.06 -11.18 -4.08
C GLY A 68 0.66 -11.23 -5.43
N GLU A 69 -0.05 -10.94 -6.52
CA GLU A 69 0.54 -10.91 -7.86
C GLU A 69 1.52 -9.76 -8.00
N LEU A 70 1.12 -8.56 -7.59
CA LEU A 70 2.00 -7.38 -7.61
C LEU A 70 3.20 -7.54 -6.68
N ARG A 71 3.01 -8.14 -5.49
CA ARG A 71 4.13 -8.42 -4.56
C ARG A 71 5.13 -9.39 -5.17
N ARG A 72 4.65 -10.42 -5.86
CA ARG A 72 5.53 -11.36 -6.60
C ARG A 72 6.31 -10.66 -7.69
N ASP A 73 5.66 -9.82 -8.50
CA ASP A 73 6.32 -9.05 -9.55
C ASP A 73 7.41 -8.13 -8.99
N VAL A 74 7.12 -7.39 -7.91
CA VAL A 74 8.09 -6.52 -7.26
C VAL A 74 9.27 -7.32 -6.70
N SER A 75 8.99 -8.44 -6.04
CA SER A 75 10.03 -9.33 -5.49
C SER A 75 10.90 -9.93 -6.60
N ALA A 76 10.30 -10.37 -7.71
CA ALA A 76 11.01 -10.89 -8.87
C ALA A 76 11.93 -9.82 -9.50
N ASN A 77 11.44 -8.58 -9.63
CA ASN A 77 12.24 -7.47 -10.15
C ASN A 77 13.44 -7.15 -9.25
N ILE A 78 13.26 -7.15 -7.93
CA ILE A 78 14.36 -6.94 -6.98
C ILE A 78 15.36 -8.11 -7.04
N LYS A 79 14.86 -9.35 -7.10
CA LYS A 79 15.69 -10.54 -7.24
C LYS A 79 16.56 -10.47 -8.49
N ARG A 80 15.97 -10.14 -9.64
CA ARG A 80 16.68 -9.93 -10.90
C ARG A 80 17.79 -8.89 -10.78
N LEU A 81 17.53 -7.74 -10.14
CA LEU A 81 18.56 -6.70 -9.94
C LEU A 81 19.74 -7.20 -9.09
N LYS A 82 19.48 -8.08 -8.12
CA LYS A 82 20.52 -8.70 -7.30
C LYS A 82 21.33 -9.72 -8.10
N GLU A 83 20.69 -10.56 -8.91
CA GLU A 83 21.32 -11.59 -9.74
C GLU A 83 22.27 -11.00 -10.78
N ILE A 84 21.91 -9.91 -11.43
CA ILE A 84 22.77 -9.21 -12.39
C ILE A 84 23.85 -8.34 -11.71
N ASN A 85 23.99 -8.40 -10.37
CA ASN A 85 24.96 -7.63 -9.60
C ASN A 85 24.96 -6.13 -9.87
N SER A 86 23.80 -5.54 -10.19
CA SER A 86 23.68 -4.12 -10.41
C SER A 86 23.93 -3.32 -9.12
N TYR A 87 24.35 -2.05 -9.24
CA TYR A 87 24.49 -1.16 -8.08
C TYR A 87 23.18 -1.10 -7.26
N ARG A 88 22.03 -0.98 -7.91
CA ARG A 88 20.74 -0.99 -7.23
C ARG A 88 20.46 -2.31 -6.51
N GLY A 89 20.82 -3.44 -7.14
CA GLY A 89 20.71 -4.76 -6.52
C GLY A 89 21.55 -4.91 -5.27
N SER A 90 22.82 -4.43 -5.29
CA SER A 90 23.68 -4.44 -4.12
C SER A 90 23.15 -3.57 -2.98
N ARG A 91 22.52 -2.44 -3.30
CA ARG A 91 21.86 -1.58 -2.31
C ARG A 91 20.65 -2.28 -1.68
N HIS A 92 19.81 -2.95 -2.48
CA HIS A 92 18.70 -3.75 -1.97
C HIS A 92 19.17 -4.94 -1.12
N ALA A 93 20.27 -5.61 -1.49
CA ALA A 93 20.83 -6.70 -0.70
C ALA A 93 21.28 -6.26 0.69
N LYS A 94 21.89 -5.06 0.78
CA LYS A 94 22.37 -4.46 2.03
C LYS A 94 21.28 -3.73 2.83
N GLY A 95 20.03 -3.68 2.35
CA GLY A 95 18.96 -2.91 2.99
C GLY A 95 19.23 -1.39 3.02
N LEU A 96 19.94 -0.87 2.02
CA LEU A 96 20.30 0.53 1.92
C LEU A 96 19.44 1.25 0.87
N PRO A 97 19.30 2.60 0.97
CA PRO A 97 18.58 3.37 -0.04
C PRO A 97 19.17 3.15 -1.43
N ALA A 98 18.33 2.81 -2.41
CA ALA A 98 18.73 2.50 -3.78
C ALA A 98 18.62 3.69 -4.74
N ARG A 99 18.08 4.85 -4.26
CA ARG A 99 17.81 6.04 -5.09
C ARG A 99 18.73 7.23 -4.79
N GLY A 100 19.94 7.00 -4.32
CA GLY A 100 20.94 8.04 -4.07
C GLY A 100 20.72 8.89 -2.80
N GLN A 101 19.81 8.47 -1.91
CA GLN A 101 19.62 9.18 -0.65
C GLN A 101 20.87 9.11 0.23
N ARG A 102 21.07 10.18 1.01
CA ARG A 102 22.18 10.29 1.96
C ARG A 102 22.04 9.23 3.06
N THR A 103 23.14 8.56 3.39
CA THR A 103 23.17 7.49 4.41
C THR A 103 23.92 7.86 5.68
N LYS A 104 24.65 8.98 5.67
CA LYS A 104 25.41 9.48 6.83
C LYS A 104 24.50 9.88 8.00
N THR A 105 23.30 10.38 7.70
CA THR A 105 22.34 10.86 8.68
C THR A 105 20.99 10.14 8.49
N ASN A 106 20.29 9.88 9.59
CA ASN A 106 18.90 9.39 9.62
C ASN A 106 18.57 8.21 8.67
N SER A 107 19.46 7.24 8.57
CA SER A 107 19.24 6.03 7.76
C SER A 107 18.49 4.91 8.51
N ARG A 108 17.98 5.19 9.71
CA ARG A 108 17.33 4.17 10.58
C ARG A 108 16.05 3.61 9.99
N THR A 109 15.23 4.45 9.36
CA THR A 109 13.95 4.06 8.76
C THR A 109 14.11 2.97 7.70
N THR A 110 15.13 3.09 6.83
CA THR A 110 15.42 2.11 5.77
C THR A 110 15.89 0.77 6.34
N ARG A 111 16.53 0.78 7.50
CA ARG A 111 17.01 -0.42 8.21
C ARG A 111 15.93 -1.06 9.09
N GLY A 112 14.72 -0.51 9.13
CA GLY A 112 13.64 -1.02 9.97
C GLY A 112 13.82 -0.76 11.47
N ASN A 113 14.77 0.08 11.86
CA ASN A 113 15.00 0.41 13.28
C ASN A 113 13.89 1.33 13.80
N VAL A 114 13.06 0.81 14.68
CA VAL A 114 12.04 1.60 15.37
C VAL A 114 12.67 2.28 16.59
N ARG A 115 12.41 3.58 16.74
CA ARG A 115 12.84 4.35 17.91
C ARG A 115 12.07 3.83 19.14
N ARG A 116 12.79 3.25 20.10
CA ARG A 116 12.24 2.90 21.40
C ARG A 116 12.57 4.04 22.36
N THR A 117 11.59 4.81 22.76
CA THR A 117 11.70 5.83 23.81
C THR A 117 10.81 5.41 24.98
N MET A 118 11.22 5.74 26.20
CA MET A 118 10.33 5.64 27.36
C MET A 118 9.23 6.70 27.20
N GLY A 119 8.02 6.22 26.91
CA GLY A 119 6.86 7.06 26.64
C GLY A 119 6.53 7.20 25.15
N SER A 120 5.28 7.52 24.86
CA SER A 120 4.73 7.64 23.49
C SER A 120 5.18 8.89 22.72
N GLY A 121 5.97 9.76 23.33
CA GLY A 121 6.33 11.07 22.78
C GLY A 121 5.21 12.11 22.82
N ARG A 122 4.01 11.75 23.29
CA ARG A 122 2.85 12.65 23.40
C ARG A 122 2.79 13.42 24.73
N SER A 123 3.38 12.87 25.79
CA SER A 123 3.47 13.53 27.09
C SER A 123 4.94 13.83 27.42
N LYS A 124 5.24 15.08 27.82
CA LYS A 124 6.52 15.41 28.42
C LYS A 124 6.52 14.82 29.84
N LEU A 125 7.55 14.02 30.17
CA LEU A 125 7.78 13.61 31.54
C LEU A 125 8.10 14.87 32.34
N THR A 126 7.20 15.31 33.19
CA THR A 126 7.48 16.34 34.21
C THR A 126 8.26 15.68 35.31
N LYS A 127 9.41 16.26 35.65
CA LYS A 127 10.12 15.90 36.89
C LYS A 127 9.20 16.23 38.05
N THR A 128 8.89 15.22 38.86
CA THR A 128 8.35 15.38 40.21
C THR A 128 9.45 15.91 41.10
#